data_65918f6e42129b1dc15e5b137323d4c3
#
_entry.id   65918f6e42129b1dc15e5b137323d4c3
#
_cell.length_a   1.000
_cell.length_b   1.000
_cell.length_c   1.000
_cell.angle_alpha   90.00
_cell.angle_beta   90.00
_cell.angle_gamma   90.00
#
_symmetry.space_group_name_H-M   'P 1'
#
loop_
_entity.id
_entity.type
_entity.pdbx_description
1 polymer ?
#
loop_
_entity_poly.entity_id
_entity_poly.type
_entity_poly.pdbx_seq_one_letter_code
_entity_poly.pdbx_strand_id
1 'polypeptide(L)'
;MLFKKMLRTIKNYRAQFISMIIMIAIGIGVFAGFNMEWKSLDKNTSNFFEETNFADYRIYNTRGFTTEDLEKVLNIDGVKDATRYLSVNAQVKDTKKIIALTVCENFNISSFKLMGDGLEYDKDNDSGIWLSEQYANKNDIKIGDTLDLTYQSFTISCNVVGLIKASEYLICVPDESQLMPDYHNYGYGYISPAMLKKVLGMELYTQIN
;
A
#
# COMPACT_ATOMS: atom_id res chain seq x y z
N MET A 1 2.14 -41.01 50.87
CA MET A 1 2.54 -42.19 50.03
C MET A 1 2.31 -41.96 48.53
N LEU A 2 1.22 -41.34 48.09
CA LEU A 2 0.87 -41.12 46.69
C LEU A 2 1.92 -40.31 45.91
N PHE A 3 2.41 -39.22 46.45
CA PHE A 3 3.39 -38.31 45.83
C PHE A 3 4.72 -39.00 45.49
N LYS A 4 5.24 -39.84 46.41
CA LYS A 4 6.46 -40.64 46.14
C LYS A 4 6.26 -41.68 45.05
N LYS A 5 5.07 -42.26 44.94
CA LYS A 5 4.71 -43.17 43.85
C LYS A 5 4.66 -42.45 42.51
N MET A 6 4.04 -41.28 42.46
CA MET A 6 3.94 -40.41 41.27
C MET A 6 5.32 -40.01 40.75
N LEU A 7 6.21 -39.51 41.63
CA LEU A 7 7.58 -39.16 41.26
C LEU A 7 8.39 -40.35 40.73
N ARG A 8 8.22 -41.52 41.30
CA ARG A 8 8.88 -42.75 40.81
C ARG A 8 8.35 -43.18 39.44
N THR A 9 7.05 -43.00 39.16
CA THR A 9 6.45 -43.27 37.84
C THR A 9 6.99 -42.29 36.81
N ILE A 10 7.04 -40.99 37.10
CA ILE A 10 7.62 -39.95 36.22
C ILE A 10 9.09 -40.28 35.89
N LYS A 11 9.88 -40.70 36.89
CA LYS A 11 11.28 -41.06 36.68
C LYS A 11 11.46 -42.29 35.80
N ASN A 12 10.58 -43.29 35.94
CA ASN A 12 10.63 -44.52 35.12
C ASN A 12 10.19 -44.28 33.67
N TYR A 13 9.22 -43.39 33.44
CA TYR A 13 8.67 -43.05 32.11
C TYR A 13 9.06 -41.66 31.65
N ARG A 14 10.25 -41.20 32.08
CA ARG A 14 10.74 -39.81 31.81
C ARG A 14 10.65 -39.40 30.34
N ALA A 15 10.97 -40.32 29.40
CA ALA A 15 10.92 -40.02 27.97
C ALA A 15 9.49 -39.68 27.50
N GLN A 16 8.47 -40.40 27.98
CA GLN A 16 7.08 -40.11 27.64
C GLN A 16 6.61 -38.79 28.24
N PHE A 17 6.97 -38.49 29.50
CA PHE A 17 6.63 -37.23 30.14
C PHE A 17 7.31 -36.04 29.45
N ILE A 18 8.58 -36.17 29.08
CA ILE A 18 9.31 -35.15 28.33
C ILE A 18 8.66 -34.92 26.97
N SER A 19 8.35 -35.95 26.22
CA SER A 19 7.67 -35.86 24.92
C SER A 19 6.32 -35.16 25.05
N MET A 20 5.53 -35.50 26.09
CA MET A 20 4.23 -34.85 26.33
C MET A 20 4.38 -33.35 26.66
N ILE A 21 5.36 -32.99 27.49
CA ILE A 21 5.66 -31.60 27.84
C ILE A 21 6.08 -30.82 26.59
N ILE A 22 6.96 -31.37 25.75
CA ILE A 22 7.38 -30.76 24.50
C ILE A 22 6.19 -30.53 23.57
N MET A 23 5.33 -31.55 23.42
CA MET A 23 4.13 -31.45 22.56
C MET A 23 3.18 -30.35 23.04
N ILE A 24 2.93 -30.26 24.34
CA ILE A 24 2.10 -29.21 24.95
C ILE A 24 2.76 -27.84 24.76
N ALA A 25 4.07 -27.72 24.99
CA ALA A 25 4.82 -26.48 24.83
C ALA A 25 4.77 -25.99 23.38
N ILE A 26 4.93 -26.87 22.40
CA ILE A 26 4.80 -26.55 20.98
C ILE A 26 3.39 -26.05 20.68
N GLY A 27 2.36 -26.75 21.12
CA GLY A 27 0.96 -26.36 20.90
C GLY A 27 0.63 -24.97 21.45
N ILE A 28 1.03 -24.71 22.69
CA ILE A 28 0.85 -23.40 23.34
C ILE A 28 1.68 -22.32 22.61
N GLY A 29 2.93 -22.64 22.25
CA GLY A 29 3.83 -21.72 21.55
C GLY A 29 3.30 -21.29 20.18
N VAL A 30 2.83 -22.25 19.40
CA VAL A 30 2.21 -21.98 18.08
C VAL A 30 0.95 -21.13 18.25
N PHE A 31 0.06 -21.49 19.16
CA PHE A 31 -1.16 -20.71 19.39
C PHE A 31 -0.85 -19.28 19.86
N ALA A 32 0.06 -19.13 20.82
CA ALA A 32 0.47 -17.80 21.31
C ALA A 32 1.15 -16.97 20.21
N GLY A 33 2.02 -17.61 19.41
CA GLY A 33 2.70 -16.97 18.30
C GLY A 33 1.72 -16.40 17.27
N PHE A 34 0.77 -17.18 16.79
CA PHE A 34 -0.24 -16.73 15.84
C PHE A 34 -1.12 -15.60 16.42
N ASN A 35 -1.49 -15.66 17.69
CA ASN A 35 -2.25 -14.58 18.32
C ASN A 35 -1.45 -13.28 18.43
N MET A 36 -0.15 -13.36 18.74
CA MET A 36 0.72 -12.18 18.79
C MET A 36 0.92 -11.57 17.42
N GLU A 37 1.17 -12.42 16.40
CA GLU A 37 1.35 -11.99 15.03
C GLU A 37 0.11 -11.28 14.48
N TRP A 38 -1.08 -11.88 14.67
CA TRP A 38 -2.35 -11.31 14.28
C TRP A 38 -2.60 -9.94 14.92
N LYS A 39 -2.42 -9.82 16.24
CA LYS A 39 -2.59 -8.55 16.94
C LYS A 39 -1.58 -7.48 16.50
N SER A 40 -0.35 -7.89 16.21
CA SER A 40 0.67 -6.99 15.71
C SER A 40 0.34 -6.48 14.31
N LEU A 41 -0.12 -7.37 13.43
CA LEU A 41 -0.54 -7.03 12.07
C LEU A 41 -1.73 -6.06 12.10
N ASP A 42 -2.78 -6.40 12.85
CA ASP A 42 -3.98 -5.56 13.00
C ASP A 42 -3.63 -4.15 13.50
N LYS A 43 -2.83 -4.06 14.57
CA LYS A 43 -2.40 -2.79 15.12
C LYS A 43 -1.55 -1.98 14.14
N ASN A 44 -0.61 -2.62 13.44
CA ASN A 44 0.27 -1.93 12.49
C ASN A 44 -0.52 -1.43 11.27
N THR A 45 -1.48 -2.20 10.80
CA THR A 45 -2.36 -1.82 9.69
C THR A 45 -3.26 -0.66 10.10
N SER A 46 -3.89 -0.73 11.28
CA SER A 46 -4.72 0.36 11.79
C SER A 46 -3.93 1.65 11.97
N ASN A 47 -2.75 1.57 12.58
CA ASN A 47 -1.88 2.74 12.73
C ASN A 47 -1.49 3.33 11.36
N PHE A 48 -1.20 2.48 10.37
CA PHE A 48 -0.85 2.94 9.02
C PHE A 48 -2.02 3.64 8.33
N PHE A 49 -3.24 3.12 8.48
CA PHE A 49 -4.44 3.77 7.96
C PHE A 49 -4.74 5.09 8.65
N GLU A 50 -4.55 5.19 9.96
CA GLU A 50 -4.67 6.44 10.70
C GLU A 50 -3.61 7.46 10.27
N GLU A 51 -2.34 7.05 10.17
CA GLU A 51 -1.22 7.92 9.76
C GLU A 51 -1.40 8.47 8.34
N THR A 52 -2.00 7.68 7.45
CA THR A 52 -2.22 8.07 6.06
C THR A 52 -3.61 8.66 5.81
N ASN A 53 -4.44 8.78 6.83
CA ASN A 53 -5.83 9.23 6.74
C ASN A 53 -6.58 8.49 5.62
N PHE A 54 -6.60 7.15 5.70
CA PHE A 54 -7.16 6.30 4.66
C PHE A 54 -8.65 6.57 4.47
N ALA A 55 -9.10 6.66 3.22
CA ALA A 55 -10.48 6.97 2.89
C ALA A 55 -11.47 5.88 3.30
N ASP A 56 -12.56 6.27 3.95
CA ASP A 56 -13.67 5.36 4.31
C ASP A 56 -14.52 4.97 3.11
N TYR A 57 -14.68 5.89 2.15
CA TYR A 57 -15.52 5.72 0.96
C TYR A 57 -14.83 6.25 -0.29
N ARG A 58 -15.24 5.69 -1.43
CA ARG A 58 -14.79 6.10 -2.77
C ARG A 58 -15.97 6.20 -3.71
N ILE A 59 -16.00 7.28 -4.47
CA ILE A 59 -16.99 7.54 -5.49
C ILE A 59 -16.28 7.59 -6.84
N TYR A 60 -16.81 6.89 -7.84
CA TYR A 60 -16.24 6.82 -9.18
C TYR A 60 -17.18 7.44 -10.19
N ASN A 61 -16.62 8.23 -11.12
CA ASN A 61 -17.32 8.77 -12.26
C ASN A 61 -16.42 8.79 -13.50
N THR A 62 -16.77 8.01 -14.50
CA THR A 62 -15.98 7.90 -15.74
C THR A 62 -15.91 9.20 -16.55
N ARG A 63 -16.85 10.13 -16.32
CA ARG A 63 -16.86 11.47 -16.97
C ARG A 63 -15.97 12.48 -16.24
N GLY A 64 -15.45 12.10 -15.08
CA GLY A 64 -14.67 12.97 -14.21
C GLY A 64 -15.52 13.73 -13.19
N PHE A 65 -14.83 14.30 -12.21
CA PHE A 65 -15.38 15.15 -11.15
C PHE A 65 -14.84 16.57 -11.26
N THR A 66 -15.72 17.54 -11.22
CA THR A 66 -15.37 18.96 -11.17
C THR A 66 -15.11 19.43 -9.74
N THR A 67 -14.64 20.66 -9.58
CA THR A 67 -14.52 21.29 -8.25
C THR A 67 -15.90 21.46 -7.58
N GLU A 68 -16.93 21.77 -8.37
CA GLU A 68 -18.30 21.89 -7.86
C GLU A 68 -18.83 20.55 -7.32
N ASP A 69 -18.45 19.42 -7.94
CA ASP A 69 -18.84 18.10 -7.46
C ASP A 69 -18.16 17.77 -6.13
N LEU A 70 -16.88 18.15 -5.98
CA LEU A 70 -16.16 18.02 -4.72
C LEU A 70 -16.82 18.85 -3.60
N GLU A 71 -17.18 20.11 -3.90
CA GLU A 71 -17.88 20.98 -2.96
C GLU A 71 -19.24 20.41 -2.52
N LYS A 72 -20.00 19.80 -3.46
CA LYS A 72 -21.26 19.10 -3.13
C LYS A 72 -21.03 17.93 -2.16
N VAL A 73 -19.95 17.15 -2.36
CA VAL A 73 -19.60 16.04 -1.47
C VAL A 73 -19.22 16.55 -0.09
N LEU A 74 -18.39 17.59 -0.01
CA LEU A 74 -17.98 18.22 1.25
C LEU A 74 -19.15 18.81 2.06
N ASN A 75 -20.24 19.20 1.38
CA ASN A 75 -21.44 19.73 2.04
C ASN A 75 -22.43 18.65 2.51
N ILE A 76 -22.13 17.35 2.32
CA ILE A 76 -22.97 16.26 2.83
C ILE A 76 -22.74 16.11 4.33
N ASP A 77 -23.81 16.02 5.10
CA ASP A 77 -23.71 15.80 6.54
C ASP A 77 -23.00 14.47 6.86
N GLY A 78 -22.01 14.54 7.73
CA GLY A 78 -21.17 13.40 8.09
C GLY A 78 -19.87 13.25 7.25
N VAL A 79 -19.70 14.01 6.18
CA VAL A 79 -18.42 14.05 5.45
C VAL A 79 -17.47 15.01 6.16
N LYS A 80 -16.30 14.50 6.54
CA LYS A 80 -15.28 15.27 7.25
C LYS A 80 -14.33 15.97 6.29
N ASP A 81 -13.91 15.27 5.26
CA ASP A 81 -13.02 15.76 4.20
C ASP A 81 -13.22 14.94 2.93
N ALA A 82 -12.83 15.46 1.79
CA ALA A 82 -12.86 14.76 0.51
C ALA A 82 -11.78 15.30 -0.42
N THR A 83 -11.25 14.45 -1.30
CA THR A 83 -10.27 14.87 -2.29
C THR A 83 -10.45 14.11 -3.59
N ARG A 84 -10.06 14.75 -4.71
CA ARG A 84 -10.20 14.15 -6.04
C ARG A 84 -8.96 13.36 -6.42
N TYR A 85 -9.19 12.22 -7.06
CA TYR A 85 -8.16 11.29 -7.51
C TYR A 85 -8.34 10.90 -8.98
N LEU A 86 -7.21 10.57 -9.61
CA LEU A 86 -7.17 9.81 -10.86
C LEU A 86 -6.26 8.60 -10.63
N SER A 87 -6.70 7.42 -11.01
CA SER A 87 -5.85 6.22 -11.06
C SER A 87 -5.95 5.57 -12.43
N VAL A 88 -4.80 5.35 -13.08
CA VAL A 88 -4.71 4.73 -14.39
C VAL A 88 -3.55 3.74 -14.41
N ASN A 89 -3.67 2.68 -15.19
CA ASN A 89 -2.58 1.73 -15.40
C ASN A 89 -1.72 2.22 -16.58
N ALA A 90 -0.50 2.65 -16.29
CA ALA A 90 0.50 3.03 -17.28
C ALA A 90 1.51 1.89 -17.47
N GLN A 91 1.95 1.65 -18.69
CA GLN A 91 2.94 0.63 -19.00
C GLN A 91 4.34 1.25 -18.99
N VAL A 92 5.30 0.57 -18.37
CA VAL A 92 6.71 0.96 -18.48
C VAL A 92 7.18 0.69 -19.90
N LYS A 93 7.71 1.74 -20.54
CA LYS A 93 8.09 1.73 -21.95
C LYS A 93 9.00 0.55 -22.28
N ASP A 94 8.76 -0.07 -23.43
CA ASP A 94 9.49 -1.22 -23.96
C ASP A 94 9.48 -2.47 -23.07
N THR A 95 8.53 -2.55 -22.13
CA THR A 95 8.34 -3.69 -21.22
C THR A 95 6.86 -4.10 -21.17
N LYS A 96 6.55 -5.18 -20.44
CA LYS A 96 5.17 -5.57 -20.09
C LYS A 96 4.80 -5.15 -18.67
N LYS A 97 5.68 -4.41 -17.99
CA LYS A 97 5.48 -4.00 -16.60
C LYS A 97 4.47 -2.86 -16.53
N ILE A 98 3.65 -2.86 -15.50
CA ILE A 98 2.57 -1.91 -15.31
C ILE A 98 2.78 -1.17 -13.99
N ILE A 99 2.55 0.13 -14.02
CA ILE A 99 2.48 1.01 -12.85
C ILE A 99 1.05 1.55 -12.75
N ALA A 100 0.37 1.25 -11.65
CA ALA A 100 -0.84 1.96 -11.26
C ALA A 100 -0.46 3.39 -10.89
N LEU A 101 -0.67 4.31 -11.83
CA LEU A 101 -0.29 5.70 -11.70
C LEU A 101 -1.43 6.48 -11.07
N THR A 102 -1.17 7.06 -9.92
CA THR A 102 -2.15 7.83 -9.14
C THR A 102 -1.79 9.30 -9.13
N VAL A 103 -2.80 10.13 -9.32
CA VAL A 103 -2.73 11.59 -9.15
C VAL A 103 -3.74 11.97 -8.07
N CYS A 104 -3.32 12.68 -7.06
CA CYS A 104 -4.20 13.25 -6.05
C CYS A 104 -4.14 14.78 -6.08
N GLU A 105 -5.28 15.42 -5.92
CA GLU A 105 -5.36 16.88 -5.90
C GLU A 105 -4.66 17.47 -4.68
N ASN A 106 -4.84 16.81 -3.53
CA ASN A 106 -4.16 17.15 -2.29
C ASN A 106 -3.87 15.87 -1.48
N PHE A 107 -3.11 16.00 -0.41
CA PHE A 107 -2.64 14.88 0.42
C PHE A 107 -3.40 14.72 1.75
N ASN A 108 -4.63 15.28 1.84
CA ASN A 108 -5.41 15.23 3.07
C ASN A 108 -5.94 13.82 3.36
N ILE A 109 -6.26 13.06 2.31
CA ILE A 109 -6.84 11.72 2.40
C ILE A 109 -5.98 10.75 1.63
N SER A 110 -5.85 9.52 2.14
CA SER A 110 -5.09 8.42 1.52
C SER A 110 -3.68 8.84 1.06
N SER A 111 -2.97 9.54 1.94
CA SER A 111 -1.58 9.92 1.70
C SER A 111 -0.66 8.68 1.66
N PHE A 112 0.55 8.87 1.17
CA PHE A 112 1.59 7.85 1.27
C PHE A 112 2.62 8.20 2.35
N LYS A 113 3.38 7.21 2.78
CA LYS A 113 4.54 7.37 3.64
C LYS A 113 5.82 7.29 2.83
N LEU A 114 6.67 8.30 2.96
CA LEU A 114 7.99 8.31 2.32
C LEU A 114 8.90 7.29 3.01
N MET A 115 9.65 6.54 2.20
CA MET A 115 10.61 5.53 2.67
C MET A 115 12.03 5.97 2.35
N GLY A 116 12.81 6.26 3.40
CA GLY A 116 14.19 6.75 3.25
C GLY A 116 14.29 8.20 2.79
N ASP A 117 15.39 8.51 2.10
CA ASP A 117 15.75 9.85 1.64
C ASP A 117 15.10 10.15 0.28
N GLY A 118 13.94 10.77 0.29
CA GLY A 118 13.23 11.22 -0.91
C GLY A 118 12.66 12.61 -0.71
N LEU A 119 12.14 13.19 -1.77
CA LEU A 119 11.45 14.47 -1.70
C LEU A 119 10.04 14.27 -1.12
N GLU A 120 9.64 15.16 -0.23
CA GLU A 120 8.25 15.28 0.19
C GLU A 120 7.34 15.53 -1.01
N TYR A 121 6.06 15.15 -0.86
CA TYR A 121 5.12 15.38 -1.95
C TYR A 121 4.94 16.87 -2.22
N ASP A 122 5.10 17.22 -3.50
CA ASP A 122 4.87 18.56 -4.00
C ASP A 122 3.92 18.49 -5.20
N LYS A 123 2.74 19.12 -5.05
CA LYS A 123 1.71 19.18 -6.10
C LYS A 123 2.16 19.93 -7.35
N ASP A 124 3.17 20.79 -7.23
CA ASP A 124 3.69 21.63 -8.30
C ASP A 124 4.93 21.01 -9.01
N ASN A 125 5.39 19.84 -8.55
CA ASN A 125 6.49 19.09 -9.18
C ASN A 125 6.05 18.48 -10.50
N ASP A 126 6.53 19.01 -11.63
CA ASP A 126 6.10 18.62 -12.98
C ASP A 126 6.93 17.53 -13.66
N SER A 127 7.79 16.84 -12.92
CA SER A 127 8.73 15.84 -13.46
C SER A 127 8.96 14.63 -12.57
N GLY A 128 8.45 14.66 -11.33
CA GLY A 128 8.70 13.63 -10.32
C GLY A 128 7.66 12.52 -10.29
N ILE A 129 8.13 11.30 -9.96
CA ILE A 129 7.28 10.19 -9.55
C ILE A 129 7.73 9.69 -8.18
N TRP A 130 6.79 9.52 -7.26
CA TRP A 130 6.96 8.79 -6.01
C TRP A 130 6.57 7.34 -6.24
N LEU A 131 7.56 6.45 -6.26
CA LEU A 131 7.42 5.07 -6.73
C LEU A 131 7.31 4.09 -5.56
N SER A 132 6.51 3.05 -5.69
CA SER A 132 6.43 1.95 -4.73
C SER A 132 7.81 1.38 -4.40
N GLU A 133 8.16 1.34 -3.10
CA GLU A 133 9.42 0.79 -2.62
C GLU A 133 9.62 -0.68 -3.05
N GLN A 134 8.57 -1.50 -2.94
CA GLN A 134 8.65 -2.91 -3.30
C GLN A 134 8.93 -3.13 -4.80
N TYR A 135 8.25 -2.33 -5.66
CA TYR A 135 8.47 -2.39 -7.09
C TYR A 135 9.87 -1.90 -7.46
N ALA A 136 10.31 -0.78 -6.89
CA ALA A 136 11.63 -0.21 -7.12
C ALA A 136 12.74 -1.20 -6.72
N ASN A 137 12.65 -1.80 -5.53
CA ASN A 137 13.62 -2.78 -5.06
C ASN A 137 13.67 -4.05 -5.93
N LYS A 138 12.53 -4.51 -6.46
CA LYS A 138 12.46 -5.69 -7.34
C LYS A 138 13.00 -5.44 -8.75
N ASN A 139 13.09 -4.18 -9.14
CA ASN A 139 13.52 -3.76 -10.48
C ASN A 139 14.84 -2.96 -10.45
N ASP A 140 15.54 -2.93 -9.32
CA ASP A 140 16.81 -2.21 -9.10
C ASP A 140 16.74 -0.70 -9.43
N ILE A 141 15.54 -0.10 -9.28
CA ILE A 141 15.29 1.33 -9.53
C ILE A 141 15.64 2.13 -8.27
N LYS A 142 16.34 3.24 -8.45
CA LYS A 142 16.77 4.14 -7.37
C LYS A 142 16.22 5.55 -7.53
N ILE A 143 16.22 6.30 -6.44
CA ILE A 143 15.96 7.74 -6.48
C ILE A 143 16.97 8.41 -7.40
N GLY A 144 16.47 9.23 -8.32
CA GLY A 144 17.25 9.89 -9.39
C GLY A 144 17.19 9.19 -10.74
N ASP A 145 16.74 7.94 -10.81
CA ASP A 145 16.56 7.24 -12.08
C ASP A 145 15.37 7.83 -12.85
N THR A 146 15.43 7.73 -14.18
CA THR A 146 14.35 8.14 -15.07
C THR A 146 13.50 6.93 -15.46
N LEU A 147 12.19 7.08 -15.38
CA LEU A 147 11.22 6.06 -15.74
C LEU A 147 10.28 6.60 -16.84
N ASP A 148 10.28 5.97 -18.01
CA ASP A 148 9.37 6.29 -19.09
C ASP A 148 8.11 5.42 -19.00
N LEU A 149 6.97 6.06 -18.89
CA LEU A 149 5.65 5.42 -18.82
C LEU A 149 4.85 5.75 -20.06
N THR A 150 4.07 4.80 -20.54
CA THR A 150 3.13 4.98 -21.66
C THR A 150 1.71 4.72 -21.19
N TYR A 151 0.82 5.64 -21.49
CA TYR A 151 -0.61 5.48 -21.30
C TYR A 151 -1.34 5.91 -22.56
N GLN A 152 -2.02 4.96 -23.21
CA GLN A 152 -2.60 5.16 -24.55
C GLN A 152 -1.55 5.71 -25.56
N SER A 153 -1.72 6.96 -26.01
CA SER A 153 -0.81 7.63 -26.95
C SER A 153 0.18 8.58 -26.26
N PHE A 154 0.13 8.69 -24.94
CA PHE A 154 0.98 9.60 -24.16
C PHE A 154 2.19 8.88 -23.62
N THR A 155 3.34 9.53 -23.69
CA THR A 155 4.56 9.09 -22.99
C THR A 155 4.86 10.11 -21.89
N ILE A 156 5.07 9.60 -20.68
CA ILE A 156 5.35 10.37 -19.49
C ILE A 156 6.75 9.99 -19.03
N SER A 157 7.70 10.91 -19.12
CA SER A 157 9.06 10.71 -18.60
C SER A 157 9.15 11.30 -17.21
N CYS A 158 9.40 10.44 -16.22
CA CYS A 158 9.41 10.79 -14.80
C CYS A 158 10.77 10.56 -14.19
N ASN A 159 11.21 11.45 -13.30
CA ASN A 159 12.33 11.19 -12.41
C ASN A 159 11.83 10.58 -11.10
N VAL A 160 12.40 9.49 -10.65
CA VAL A 160 12.05 8.89 -9.35
C VAL A 160 12.59 9.80 -8.24
N VAL A 161 11.68 10.50 -7.57
CA VAL A 161 12.02 11.51 -6.54
C VAL A 161 11.86 10.98 -5.12
N GLY A 162 11.18 9.85 -4.94
CA GLY A 162 10.99 9.22 -3.65
C GLY A 162 10.49 7.80 -3.77
N LEU A 163 10.80 6.98 -2.77
CA LEU A 163 10.23 5.64 -2.61
C LEU A 163 9.16 5.69 -1.53
N ILE A 164 8.02 5.02 -1.76
CA ILE A 164 6.83 5.20 -0.93
C ILE A 164 6.14 3.88 -0.56
N LYS A 165 5.36 3.96 0.52
CA LYS A 165 4.28 3.01 0.85
C LYS A 165 2.98 3.78 0.97
N ALA A 166 1.95 3.32 0.26
CA ALA A 166 0.63 3.94 0.27
C ALA A 166 -0.42 2.96 0.80
N SER A 167 -1.35 3.47 1.61
CA SER A 167 -2.46 2.68 2.19
C SER A 167 -3.41 2.15 1.12
N GLU A 168 -3.59 2.89 0.02
CA GLU A 168 -4.38 2.50 -1.15
C GLU A 168 -3.89 1.19 -1.79
N TYR A 169 -2.60 0.86 -1.63
CA TYR A 169 -1.92 -0.27 -2.25
C TYR A 169 -1.29 -1.20 -1.21
N LEU A 170 -1.97 -1.41 -0.07
CA LEU A 170 -1.49 -2.34 0.96
C LEU A 170 -1.23 -3.74 0.38
N ILE A 171 -2.11 -4.18 -0.53
CA ILE A 171 -1.94 -5.35 -1.39
C ILE A 171 -1.97 -4.86 -2.84
N CYS A 172 -0.79 -4.72 -3.44
CA CYS A 172 -0.66 -4.21 -4.80
C CYS A 172 -0.81 -5.33 -5.82
N VAL A 173 -2.03 -5.51 -6.31
CA VAL A 173 -2.37 -6.50 -7.35
C VAL A 173 -3.10 -5.81 -8.50
N PRO A 174 -2.90 -6.26 -9.76
CA PRO A 174 -3.58 -5.66 -10.92
C PRO A 174 -5.08 -5.99 -10.97
N ASP A 175 -5.49 -7.06 -10.32
CA ASP A 175 -6.84 -7.61 -10.35
C ASP A 175 -7.16 -8.30 -9.02
N GLU A 176 -8.37 -8.17 -8.52
CA GLU A 176 -8.83 -8.77 -7.25
C GLU A 176 -8.81 -10.31 -7.26
N SER A 177 -8.73 -10.93 -8.43
CA SER A 177 -8.57 -12.39 -8.56
C SER A 177 -7.18 -12.89 -8.17
N GLN A 178 -6.19 -12.00 -8.11
CA GLN A 178 -4.81 -12.33 -7.73
C GLN A 178 -4.63 -12.19 -6.22
N LEU A 179 -4.24 -13.29 -5.58
CA LEU A 179 -4.02 -13.32 -4.12
C LEU A 179 -2.61 -12.88 -3.71
N MET A 180 -1.66 -12.90 -4.64
CA MET A 180 -0.24 -12.62 -4.35
C MET A 180 0.26 -11.47 -5.21
N PRO A 181 0.88 -10.44 -4.62
CA PRO A 181 1.49 -9.35 -5.37
C PRO A 181 2.68 -9.83 -6.21
N ASP A 182 2.76 -9.35 -7.45
CA ASP A 182 3.92 -9.51 -8.33
C ASP A 182 4.63 -8.17 -8.52
N TYR A 183 5.42 -7.79 -7.54
CA TYR A 183 6.18 -6.51 -7.56
C TYR A 183 7.25 -6.43 -8.66
N HIS A 184 7.52 -7.49 -9.40
CA HIS A 184 8.40 -7.42 -10.56
C HIS A 184 7.68 -6.83 -11.77
N ASN A 185 6.40 -7.19 -11.98
CA ASN A 185 5.61 -6.81 -13.14
C ASN A 185 4.56 -5.74 -12.86
N TYR A 186 4.14 -5.59 -11.61
CA TYR A 186 3.11 -4.63 -11.22
C TYR A 186 3.52 -3.83 -9.99
N GLY A 187 3.44 -2.51 -10.10
CA GLY A 187 3.73 -1.57 -9.04
C GLY A 187 2.75 -0.42 -9.04
N TYR A 188 2.98 0.56 -8.18
CA TYR A 188 2.23 1.80 -8.16
C TYR A 188 3.17 2.99 -7.98
N GLY A 189 2.70 4.15 -8.39
CA GLY A 189 3.40 5.39 -8.23
C GLY A 189 2.45 6.59 -8.23
N TYR A 190 2.89 7.67 -7.59
CA TYR A 190 2.16 8.92 -7.54
C TYR A 190 2.88 9.98 -8.35
N ILE A 191 2.13 10.73 -9.13
CA ILE A 191 2.61 11.96 -9.79
C ILE A 191 1.75 13.14 -9.35
N SER A 192 2.27 14.33 -9.56
CA SER A 192 1.57 15.56 -9.18
C SER A 192 0.46 15.94 -10.17
N PRO A 193 -0.49 16.78 -9.78
CA PRO A 193 -1.42 17.46 -10.69
C PRO A 193 -0.71 18.30 -11.76
N ALA A 194 0.39 18.98 -11.40
CA ALA A 194 1.18 19.76 -12.35
C ALA A 194 1.74 18.89 -13.49
N MET A 195 2.25 17.70 -13.15
CA MET A 195 2.73 16.75 -14.14
C MET A 195 1.60 16.21 -15.02
N LEU A 196 0.47 15.84 -14.44
CA LEU A 196 -0.71 15.42 -15.21
C LEU A 196 -1.13 16.50 -16.20
N LYS A 197 -1.23 17.75 -15.76
CA LYS A 197 -1.59 18.89 -16.59
C LYS A 197 -0.58 19.13 -17.73
N LYS A 198 0.71 18.97 -17.45
CA LYS A 198 1.79 19.07 -18.47
C LYS A 198 1.63 18.00 -19.57
N VAL A 199 1.23 16.79 -19.22
CA VAL A 199 1.09 15.64 -20.15
C VAL A 199 -0.23 15.69 -20.92
N LEU A 200 -1.35 15.91 -20.23
CA LEU A 200 -2.70 15.86 -20.83
C LEU A 200 -3.23 17.23 -21.27
N GLY A 201 -2.60 18.33 -20.86
CA GLY A 201 -3.08 19.70 -21.10
C GLY A 201 -4.27 20.10 -20.23
N MET A 202 -4.76 19.22 -19.37
CA MET A 202 -5.91 19.43 -18.49
C MET A 202 -5.79 18.60 -17.21
N GLU A 203 -6.51 19.00 -16.19
CA GLU A 203 -6.71 18.20 -14.97
C GLU A 203 -7.92 17.29 -15.17
N LEU A 204 -7.77 16.03 -14.79
CA LEU A 204 -8.83 15.02 -14.85
C LEU A 204 -8.80 14.19 -13.59
N TYR A 205 -9.95 14.09 -12.94
CA TYR A 205 -10.13 13.26 -11.74
C TYR A 205 -11.40 12.43 -11.91
N THR A 206 -11.28 11.13 -11.79
CA THR A 206 -12.39 10.19 -11.98
C THR A 206 -12.88 9.55 -10.68
N GLN A 207 -12.28 9.95 -9.56
CA GLN A 207 -12.57 9.40 -8.24
C GLN A 207 -12.59 10.54 -7.21
N ILE A 208 -13.45 10.41 -6.20
CA ILE A 208 -13.41 11.18 -4.94
C ILE A 208 -13.29 10.18 -3.80
N ASN A 209 -12.32 10.42 -2.93
CA ASN A 209 -12.08 9.69 -1.68
C ASN A 209 -12.53 10.52 -0.49
#